data_287e5a0595cc79b36679f20cac42a017
#
_entry.id   287e5a0595cc79b36679f20cac42a017
#
_cell.length_a   1.000
_cell.length_b   1.000
_cell.length_c   1.000
_cell.angle_alpha   90.00
_cell.angle_beta   90.00
_cell.angle_gamma   90.00
#
_symmetry.space_group_name_H-M   'P 1'
#
loop_
_entity.id
_entity.type
_entity.pdbx_description
1 polymer ?
#
loop_
_entity_poly.entity_id
_entity_poly.type
_entity_poly.pdbx_seq_one_letter_code
_entity_poly.pdbx_strand_id
1 'polypeptide(L)'
;FPLDKEGNKKIQSLNGEWSFKYFHSEKISTLNPSEWNKIPVPSNWQIQGYGRPQYTNIRYPDAIITKGCKKPYINPSKNPCGLYMRKFEIKNFDDNISINFAANSASELYINGEFVGYSESSFDYQEYDITKYLKIGENEIKILVYQFCTGSYLEDQDMWRISGIFRDVNLVFIPKTYVRDIYARAEFGDDLSKPKLLVDCAVRNKNTSFTNATVV
;
A
#
# COMPACT_ATOMS: atom_id res chain seq x y z
N PHE A 1 6.89 6.68 10.76
CA PHE A 1 7.56 5.53 10.13
C PHE A 1 9.04 5.60 10.48
N PRO A 2 9.70 4.55 10.95
CA PRO A 2 11.11 4.62 11.25
C PRO A 2 11.89 4.96 9.96
N LEU A 3 12.76 5.97 10.04
CA LEU A 3 13.57 6.44 8.92
C LEU A 3 14.61 5.41 8.48
N ASP A 4 15.10 4.62 9.42
CA ASP A 4 16.02 3.51 9.16
C ASP A 4 15.23 2.19 9.15
N LYS A 5 15.08 1.61 7.95
CA LYS A 5 14.43 0.32 7.74
C LYS A 5 15.42 -0.84 7.83
N GLU A 6 16.70 -0.58 7.54
CA GLU A 6 17.76 -1.58 7.58
C GLU A 6 18.14 -1.88 9.04
N GLY A 7 18.11 -3.15 9.41
CA GLY A 7 18.43 -3.58 10.77
C GLY A 7 17.32 -3.36 11.81
N ASN A 8 16.21 -2.71 11.48
CA ASN A 8 15.09 -2.54 12.40
C ASN A 8 14.32 -3.85 12.58
N LYS A 9 14.46 -4.49 13.75
CA LYS A 9 13.81 -5.77 14.07
C LYS A 9 12.27 -5.71 14.07
N LYS A 10 11.69 -4.52 14.03
CA LYS A 10 10.23 -4.29 13.94
C LYS A 10 9.72 -4.16 12.51
N ILE A 11 10.60 -4.31 11.52
CA ILE A 11 10.23 -4.28 10.11
C ILE A 11 10.73 -5.56 9.43
N GLN A 12 9.82 -6.22 8.71
CA GLN A 12 10.14 -7.33 7.81
C GLN A 12 9.80 -6.90 6.40
N SER A 13 10.80 -6.77 5.53
CA SER A 13 10.57 -6.45 4.12
C SER A 13 10.03 -7.66 3.38
N LEU A 14 9.03 -7.42 2.55
CA LEU A 14 8.50 -8.36 1.56
C LEU A 14 8.92 -8.00 0.12
N ASN A 15 9.91 -7.14 -0.04
CA ASN A 15 10.48 -6.82 -1.35
C ASN A 15 11.17 -8.02 -1.99
N GLY A 16 11.30 -8.00 -3.31
CA GLY A 16 11.98 -9.03 -4.08
C GLY A 16 11.07 -9.65 -5.14
N GLU A 17 11.28 -10.89 -5.47
CA GLU A 17 10.50 -11.58 -6.50
C GLU A 17 9.14 -12.02 -5.98
N TRP A 18 8.07 -11.65 -6.70
CA TRP A 18 6.70 -12.06 -6.45
C TRP A 18 6.14 -12.86 -7.62
N SER A 19 5.20 -13.76 -7.36
CA SER A 19 4.37 -14.35 -8.38
C SER A 19 3.39 -13.30 -8.90
N PHE A 20 3.18 -13.27 -10.24
CA PHE A 20 2.44 -12.22 -10.90
C PHE A 20 1.57 -12.74 -12.04
N LYS A 21 0.35 -12.22 -12.16
CA LYS A 21 -0.52 -12.46 -13.31
C LYS A 21 -1.10 -11.15 -13.81
N TYR A 22 -0.85 -10.83 -15.08
CA TYR A 22 -1.44 -9.68 -15.76
C TYR A 22 -2.69 -10.09 -16.53
N PHE A 23 -3.75 -9.31 -16.44
CA PHE A 23 -5.02 -9.56 -17.15
C PHE A 23 -5.90 -8.30 -17.19
N HIS A 24 -7.04 -8.38 -17.89
CA HIS A 24 -8.08 -7.34 -17.84
C HIS A 24 -9.11 -7.68 -16.76
N SER A 25 -9.61 -6.68 -16.05
CA SER A 25 -10.40 -6.85 -14.84
C SER A 25 -11.70 -7.64 -15.01
N GLU A 26 -12.30 -7.65 -16.20
CA GLU A 26 -13.49 -8.50 -16.48
C GLU A 26 -13.24 -9.99 -16.30
N LYS A 27 -11.98 -10.41 -16.32
CA LYS A 27 -11.54 -11.81 -16.23
C LYS A 27 -11.10 -12.24 -14.83
N ILE A 28 -11.37 -11.41 -13.83
CA ILE A 28 -11.12 -11.79 -12.43
C ILE A 28 -12.18 -12.80 -11.98
N SER A 29 -12.08 -14.02 -12.47
CA SER A 29 -12.92 -15.13 -12.00
C SER A 29 -12.33 -15.83 -10.78
N THR A 30 -11.05 -15.63 -10.52
CA THR A 30 -10.33 -16.29 -9.43
C THR A 30 -9.06 -15.53 -9.04
N LEU A 31 -8.79 -15.52 -7.74
CA LEU A 31 -7.49 -15.09 -7.20
C LEU A 31 -6.44 -16.21 -7.21
N ASN A 32 -6.73 -17.33 -7.85
CA ASN A 32 -5.85 -18.50 -7.97
C ASN A 32 -5.69 -18.90 -9.45
N PRO A 33 -4.97 -18.11 -10.27
CA PRO A 33 -4.71 -18.47 -11.65
C PRO A 33 -3.85 -19.75 -11.71
N SER A 34 -4.06 -20.57 -12.75
CA SER A 34 -3.31 -21.78 -12.97
C SER A 34 -1.81 -21.56 -13.26
N GLU A 35 -1.49 -20.37 -13.75
CA GLU A 35 -0.13 -20.01 -14.14
C GLU A 35 0.27 -18.67 -13.56
N TRP A 36 1.52 -18.59 -13.09
CA TRP A 36 2.13 -17.40 -12.54
C TRP A 36 3.42 -17.06 -13.28
N ASN A 37 3.58 -15.80 -13.62
CA ASN A 37 4.87 -15.22 -13.97
C ASN A 37 5.60 -14.74 -12.73
N LYS A 38 6.78 -14.15 -12.92
CA LYS A 38 7.57 -13.52 -11.87
C LYS A 38 7.74 -12.03 -12.16
N ILE A 39 7.73 -11.23 -11.09
CA ILE A 39 7.94 -9.78 -11.18
C ILE A 39 8.69 -9.30 -9.94
N PRO A 40 9.67 -8.36 -10.10
CA PRO A 40 10.28 -7.72 -8.93
C PRO A 40 9.29 -6.72 -8.28
N VAL A 41 9.32 -6.66 -6.97
CA VAL A 41 8.61 -5.66 -6.15
C VAL A 41 9.64 -4.99 -5.24
N PRO A 42 9.74 -3.65 -5.24
CA PRO A 42 8.91 -2.69 -5.97
C PRO A 42 9.21 -2.60 -7.47
N SER A 43 8.17 -2.49 -8.29
CA SER A 43 8.31 -2.07 -9.69
C SER A 43 6.94 -1.73 -10.32
N ASN A 44 6.99 -1.02 -11.45
CA ASN A 44 5.82 -0.88 -12.31
C ASN A 44 5.81 -2.00 -13.34
N TRP A 45 4.66 -2.63 -13.56
CA TRP A 45 4.59 -3.78 -14.47
C TRP A 45 4.85 -3.44 -15.94
N GLN A 46 4.61 -2.18 -16.37
CA GLN A 46 4.92 -1.75 -17.73
C GLN A 46 6.43 -1.77 -18.03
N ILE A 47 7.24 -1.46 -17.01
CA ILE A 47 8.71 -1.54 -17.11
C ILE A 47 9.18 -2.99 -17.18
N GLN A 48 8.37 -3.92 -16.68
CA GLN A 48 8.62 -5.36 -16.73
C GLN A 48 8.03 -6.04 -17.98
N GLY A 49 7.55 -5.25 -18.96
CA GLY A 49 7.05 -5.76 -20.23
C GLY A 49 5.55 -6.09 -20.27
N TYR A 50 4.78 -5.77 -19.25
CA TYR A 50 3.33 -5.99 -19.20
C TYR A 50 2.57 -4.72 -19.55
N GLY A 51 1.76 -4.77 -20.62
CA GLY A 51 1.05 -3.59 -21.10
C GLY A 51 1.99 -2.60 -21.80
N ARG A 52 1.63 -1.32 -21.76
CA ARG A 52 2.42 -0.25 -22.38
C ARG A 52 2.49 0.98 -21.48
N PRO A 53 3.65 1.60 -21.30
CA PRO A 53 3.73 2.93 -20.74
C PRO A 53 2.98 3.91 -21.65
N GLN A 54 2.11 4.72 -21.09
CA GLN A 54 1.37 5.73 -21.82
C GLN A 54 1.52 7.07 -21.12
N TYR A 55 1.82 8.10 -21.88
CA TYR A 55 1.79 9.48 -21.40
C TYR A 55 0.59 10.20 -22.02
N THR A 56 -0.14 10.91 -21.18
CA THR A 56 -1.19 11.82 -21.65
C THR A 56 -1.19 13.08 -20.77
N ASN A 57 -1.34 14.25 -21.40
CA ASN A 57 -1.41 15.51 -20.66
C ASN A 57 -2.85 15.93 -20.33
N ILE A 58 -3.71 16.06 -21.35
CA ILE A 58 -5.08 16.58 -21.22
C ILE A 58 -6.17 15.52 -21.40
N ARG A 59 -5.81 14.30 -21.78
CA ARG A 59 -6.76 13.21 -22.02
C ARG A 59 -6.77 12.28 -20.83
N TYR A 60 -7.86 12.30 -20.11
CA TYR A 60 -8.09 11.35 -19.03
C TYR A 60 -8.33 9.92 -19.55
N PRO A 61 -8.28 8.91 -18.67
CA PRO A 61 -8.48 7.51 -19.04
C PRO A 61 -9.74 7.23 -19.85
N ASP A 62 -10.80 8.02 -19.67
CA ASP A 62 -12.07 7.85 -20.38
C ASP A 62 -11.93 7.97 -21.91
N ALA A 63 -11.03 8.79 -22.42
CA ALA A 63 -10.78 8.90 -23.86
C ALA A 63 -10.08 7.67 -24.44
N ILE A 64 -9.37 6.91 -23.60
CA ILE A 64 -8.56 5.75 -24.00
C ILE A 64 -9.28 4.44 -23.68
N ILE A 65 -9.96 4.37 -22.54
CA ILE A 65 -10.43 3.13 -21.93
C ILE A 65 -11.95 3.05 -21.85
N THR A 66 -12.62 4.17 -21.68
CA THR A 66 -14.04 4.21 -21.30
C THR A 66 -14.96 4.67 -22.41
N LYS A 67 -14.55 4.53 -23.69
CA LYS A 67 -15.43 4.89 -24.81
C LYS A 67 -16.82 4.25 -24.59
N GLY A 68 -17.78 5.08 -24.21
CA GLY A 68 -19.14 4.67 -23.88
C GLY A 68 -19.47 4.57 -22.37
N CYS A 69 -18.51 4.71 -21.45
CA CYS A 69 -18.78 4.85 -20.03
C CYS A 69 -18.93 6.32 -19.62
N LYS A 70 -19.87 6.54 -18.69
CA LYS A 70 -20.11 7.87 -18.14
C LYS A 70 -19.18 8.08 -16.95
N LYS A 71 -18.42 9.20 -16.91
CA LYS A 71 -17.60 9.57 -15.75
C LYS A 71 -18.41 9.57 -14.46
N PRO A 72 -17.86 9.15 -13.33
CA PRO A 72 -16.46 8.76 -13.06
C PRO A 72 -16.18 7.24 -13.22
N TYR A 73 -17.02 6.49 -13.88
CA TYR A 73 -16.90 5.04 -13.97
C TYR A 73 -15.78 4.61 -14.91
N ILE A 74 -15.06 3.58 -14.52
CA ILE A 74 -14.08 2.87 -15.34
C ILE A 74 -14.75 1.62 -15.91
N ASN A 75 -14.54 1.38 -17.22
CA ASN A 75 -15.06 0.17 -17.85
C ASN A 75 -14.20 -1.05 -17.43
N PRO A 76 -14.75 -2.01 -16.66
CA PRO A 76 -13.98 -3.16 -16.19
C PRO A 76 -13.39 -4.00 -17.33
N SER A 77 -14.09 -4.10 -18.48
CA SER A 77 -13.62 -4.92 -19.61
C SER A 77 -12.33 -4.38 -20.24
N LYS A 78 -11.96 -3.14 -19.96
CA LYS A 78 -10.80 -2.48 -20.53
C LYS A 78 -9.79 -2.00 -19.50
N ASN A 79 -10.01 -2.30 -18.22
CA ASN A 79 -9.12 -1.91 -17.14
C ASN A 79 -8.08 -3.02 -16.90
N PRO A 80 -6.80 -2.83 -17.24
CA PRO A 80 -5.77 -3.79 -16.93
C PRO A 80 -5.57 -3.94 -15.43
N CYS A 81 -5.22 -5.16 -15.01
CA CYS A 81 -4.97 -5.50 -13.61
C CYS A 81 -3.72 -6.37 -13.47
N GLY A 82 -3.05 -6.22 -12.34
CA GLY A 82 -1.97 -7.08 -11.91
C GLY A 82 -2.31 -7.76 -10.58
N LEU A 83 -2.35 -9.08 -10.58
CA LEU A 83 -2.47 -9.87 -9.36
C LEU A 83 -1.08 -10.31 -8.91
N TYR A 84 -0.69 -9.89 -7.73
CA TYR A 84 0.57 -10.22 -7.06
C TYR A 84 0.33 -11.25 -5.97
N MET A 85 1.27 -12.18 -5.79
CA MET A 85 1.23 -13.16 -4.70
C MET A 85 2.63 -13.41 -4.15
N ARG A 86 2.73 -13.47 -2.81
CA ARG A 86 3.93 -13.87 -2.09
C ARG A 86 3.58 -14.66 -0.84
N LYS A 87 4.44 -15.63 -0.50
CA LYS A 87 4.41 -16.32 0.78
C LYS A 87 5.42 -15.69 1.72
N PHE A 88 5.09 -15.65 3.00
CA PHE A 88 5.95 -15.14 4.07
C PHE A 88 5.68 -15.89 5.38
N GLU A 89 6.62 -15.80 6.32
CA GLU A 89 6.54 -16.52 7.59
C GLU A 89 6.36 -15.56 8.77
N ILE A 90 5.47 -15.93 9.69
CA ILE A 90 5.27 -15.27 10.99
C ILE A 90 5.70 -16.22 12.10
N LYS A 91 6.65 -15.76 12.94
CA LYS A 91 7.24 -16.59 14.00
C LYS A 91 6.49 -16.48 15.32
N ASN A 92 5.94 -15.32 15.64
CA ASN A 92 5.19 -15.06 16.87
C ASN A 92 4.17 -13.91 16.70
N PHE A 93 3.27 -13.75 17.68
CA PHE A 93 2.21 -12.74 17.72
C PHE A 93 2.30 -11.81 18.95
N ASP A 94 3.49 -11.52 19.44
CA ASP A 94 3.66 -10.64 20.62
C ASP A 94 3.21 -9.21 20.33
N ASP A 95 3.37 -8.78 19.08
CA ASP A 95 2.99 -7.45 18.58
C ASP A 95 1.78 -7.51 17.63
N ASN A 96 1.13 -6.36 17.41
CA ASN A 96 0.22 -6.23 16.28
C ASN A 96 1.04 -6.10 14.99
N ILE A 97 0.53 -6.66 13.91
CA ILE A 97 1.23 -6.65 12.63
C ILE A 97 0.42 -5.85 11.62
N SER A 98 1.03 -4.78 11.12
CA SER A 98 0.50 -3.97 10.03
C SER A 98 1.28 -4.25 8.75
N ILE A 99 0.61 -4.23 7.62
CA ILE A 99 1.26 -4.19 6.32
C ILE A 99 1.22 -2.77 5.77
N ASN A 100 2.30 -2.39 5.09
CA ASN A 100 2.47 -1.08 4.50
C ASN A 100 3.04 -1.23 3.09
N PHE A 101 2.34 -0.67 2.10
CA PHE A 101 2.74 -0.69 0.70
C PHE A 101 2.10 0.47 -0.06
N ALA A 102 2.60 0.78 -1.27
CA ALA A 102 1.94 1.70 -2.18
C ALA A 102 1.78 1.08 -3.55
N ALA A 103 0.58 1.19 -4.09
CA ALA A 103 0.22 0.66 -5.41
C ALA A 103 -0.52 1.73 -6.23
N ASN A 104 -0.21 1.82 -7.51
CA ASN A 104 -0.86 2.73 -8.44
C ASN A 104 -1.69 1.88 -9.45
N SER A 105 -3.00 2.10 -9.58
CA SER A 105 -3.86 3.19 -9.10
C SER A 105 -4.68 2.80 -7.86
N ALA A 106 -5.47 1.74 -7.95
CA ALA A 106 -6.23 1.17 -6.85
C ALA A 106 -5.76 -0.24 -6.54
N SER A 107 -6.02 -0.70 -5.32
CA SER A 107 -5.64 -2.05 -4.92
C SER A 107 -6.60 -2.69 -3.93
N GLU A 108 -6.69 -4.01 -4.01
CA GLU A 108 -7.34 -4.88 -3.02
C GLU A 108 -6.28 -5.75 -2.36
N LEU A 109 -6.34 -5.86 -1.05
CA LEU A 109 -5.46 -6.68 -0.23
C LEU A 109 -6.20 -7.92 0.29
N TYR A 110 -5.55 -9.07 0.16
CA TYR A 110 -6.00 -10.36 0.70
C TYR A 110 -4.88 -11.02 1.49
N ILE A 111 -5.21 -11.58 2.65
CA ILE A 111 -4.31 -12.40 3.47
C ILE A 111 -4.94 -13.76 3.68
N ASN A 112 -4.23 -14.83 3.37
CA ASN A 112 -4.70 -16.22 3.50
C ASN A 112 -6.06 -16.47 2.81
N GLY A 113 -6.34 -15.75 1.71
CA GLY A 113 -7.58 -15.81 0.96
C GLY A 113 -8.72 -14.92 1.48
N GLU A 114 -8.56 -14.27 2.62
CA GLU A 114 -9.54 -13.35 3.19
C GLU A 114 -9.30 -11.92 2.71
N PHE A 115 -10.37 -11.22 2.32
CA PHE A 115 -10.32 -9.81 1.93
C PHE A 115 -10.05 -8.93 3.16
N VAL A 116 -9.03 -8.09 3.07
CA VAL A 116 -8.60 -7.18 4.14
C VAL A 116 -9.07 -5.76 3.90
N GLY A 117 -8.91 -5.24 2.68
CA GLY A 117 -9.26 -3.87 2.38
C GLY A 117 -9.01 -3.47 0.92
N TYR A 118 -9.51 -2.29 0.58
CA TYR A 118 -9.41 -1.62 -0.71
C TYR A 118 -8.92 -0.19 -0.54
N SER A 119 -8.15 0.33 -1.51
CA SER A 119 -7.72 1.72 -1.56
C SER A 119 -7.65 2.21 -2.99
N GLU A 120 -7.98 3.49 -3.22
CA GLU A 120 -7.79 4.22 -4.48
C GLU A 120 -6.68 5.28 -4.40
N SER A 121 -5.93 5.38 -3.28
CA SER A 121 -4.83 6.34 -3.14
C SER A 121 -3.61 5.87 -3.92
N SER A 122 -3.27 6.59 -5.01
CA SER A 122 -2.23 6.15 -5.95
C SER A 122 -0.81 6.34 -5.43
N PHE A 123 -0.55 7.35 -4.61
CA PHE A 123 0.81 7.77 -4.28
C PHE A 123 1.15 7.63 -2.80
N ASP A 124 0.16 7.45 -1.95
CA ASP A 124 0.34 7.29 -0.52
C ASP A 124 0.56 5.84 -0.13
N TYR A 125 1.24 5.64 0.98
CA TYR A 125 1.30 4.34 1.60
C TYR A 125 -0.07 3.95 2.17
N GLN A 126 -0.49 2.74 1.81
CA GLN A 126 -1.65 2.08 2.38
C GLN A 126 -1.19 1.27 3.60
N GLU A 127 -1.88 1.42 4.72
CA GLU A 127 -1.58 0.72 5.96
C GLU A 127 -2.81 -0.05 6.45
N TYR A 128 -2.66 -1.36 6.65
CA TYR A 128 -3.72 -2.23 7.15
C TYR A 128 -3.23 -3.05 8.35
N ASP A 129 -3.99 -3.06 9.45
CA ASP A 129 -3.79 -4.02 10.54
C ASP A 129 -4.24 -5.40 10.05
N ILE A 130 -3.28 -6.30 9.86
CA ILE A 130 -3.51 -7.65 9.34
C ILE A 130 -3.44 -8.72 10.42
N THR A 131 -3.26 -8.35 11.68
CA THR A 131 -3.02 -9.28 12.80
C THR A 131 -4.03 -10.42 12.86
N LYS A 132 -5.32 -10.13 12.72
CA LYS A 132 -6.39 -11.13 12.83
C LYS A 132 -6.46 -12.12 11.66
N TYR A 133 -5.82 -11.81 10.54
CA TYR A 133 -5.81 -12.66 9.35
C TYR A 133 -4.59 -13.60 9.28
N LEU A 134 -3.61 -13.40 10.19
CA LEU A 134 -2.35 -14.13 10.19
C LEU A 134 -2.43 -15.40 11.06
N LYS A 135 -1.54 -16.35 10.74
CA LYS A 135 -1.25 -17.53 11.54
C LYS A 135 0.26 -17.67 11.77
N ILE A 136 0.66 -18.38 12.81
CA ILE A 136 2.07 -18.77 13.00
C ILE A 136 2.47 -19.71 11.84
N GLY A 137 3.68 -19.50 11.32
CA GLY A 137 4.19 -20.21 10.17
C GLY A 137 3.92 -19.49 8.85
N GLU A 138 3.74 -20.24 7.78
CA GLU A 138 3.56 -19.72 6.42
C GLU A 138 2.19 -19.03 6.25
N ASN A 139 2.23 -17.83 5.71
CA ASN A 139 1.08 -17.03 5.31
C ASN A 139 1.20 -16.64 3.83
N GLU A 140 0.07 -16.37 3.21
CA GLU A 140 -0.01 -15.92 1.82
C GLU A 140 -0.60 -14.51 1.76
N ILE A 141 0.05 -13.62 1.01
CA ILE A 141 -0.47 -12.32 0.64
C ILE A 141 -0.80 -12.29 -0.83
N LYS A 142 -1.97 -11.73 -1.18
CA LYS A 142 -2.30 -11.34 -2.55
C LYS A 142 -2.69 -9.88 -2.59
N ILE A 143 -2.18 -9.17 -3.59
CA ILE A 143 -2.53 -7.78 -3.87
C ILE A 143 -2.99 -7.72 -5.33
N LEU A 144 -4.25 -7.34 -5.53
CA LEU A 144 -4.80 -7.07 -6.84
C LEU A 144 -4.71 -5.57 -7.09
N VAL A 145 -3.96 -5.17 -8.11
CA VAL A 145 -3.75 -3.76 -8.48
C VAL A 145 -4.48 -3.47 -9.78
N TYR A 146 -5.27 -2.41 -9.80
CA TYR A 146 -5.98 -1.91 -10.98
C TYR A 146 -5.21 -0.75 -11.62
N GLN A 147 -5.14 -0.71 -12.94
CA GLN A 147 -4.47 0.38 -13.64
C GLN A 147 -5.23 1.70 -13.51
N PHE A 148 -6.55 1.65 -13.47
CA PHE A 148 -7.41 2.83 -13.35
C PHE A 148 -8.49 2.62 -12.30
N CYS A 149 -8.86 3.71 -11.64
CA CYS A 149 -9.96 3.79 -10.69
C CYS A 149 -10.68 5.13 -10.83
N THR A 150 -11.70 5.38 -10.02
CA THR A 150 -12.40 6.67 -10.04
C THR A 150 -11.48 7.82 -9.67
N GLY A 151 -10.50 7.60 -8.79
CA GLY A 151 -9.45 8.56 -8.44
C GLY A 151 -8.59 9.00 -9.63
N SER A 152 -8.44 8.15 -10.66
CA SER A 152 -7.64 8.48 -11.84
C SER A 152 -8.15 9.73 -12.58
N TYR A 153 -9.43 10.09 -12.45
CA TYR A 153 -9.95 11.33 -13.01
C TYR A 153 -9.49 12.60 -12.30
N LEU A 154 -8.95 12.46 -11.10
CA LEU A 154 -8.41 13.55 -10.30
C LEU A 154 -6.87 13.55 -10.29
N GLU A 155 -6.27 12.37 -10.27
CA GLU A 155 -4.83 12.19 -10.06
C GLU A 155 -4.02 12.13 -11.34
N ASP A 156 -4.65 11.71 -12.46
CA ASP A 156 -3.95 11.36 -13.69
C ASP A 156 -3.78 12.51 -14.68
N GLN A 157 -3.66 13.75 -14.23
CA GLN A 157 -3.40 14.89 -15.11
C GLN A 157 -1.91 15.00 -15.42
N ASP A 158 -1.57 15.10 -16.71
CA ASP A 158 -0.23 15.38 -17.22
C ASP A 158 0.85 14.43 -16.68
N MET A 159 0.64 13.12 -16.83
CA MET A 159 1.56 12.14 -16.31
C MET A 159 1.59 10.82 -17.07
N TRP A 160 2.61 10.01 -16.76
CA TRP A 160 2.71 8.64 -17.22
C TRP A 160 1.68 7.73 -16.56
N ARG A 161 1.03 6.90 -17.36
CA ARG A 161 0.10 5.86 -16.90
C ARG A 161 0.88 4.57 -16.68
N ILE A 162 1.58 4.48 -15.58
CA ILE A 162 2.31 3.29 -15.14
C ILE A 162 1.74 2.81 -13.80
N SER A 163 1.65 1.51 -13.62
CA SER A 163 0.94 0.92 -12.49
C SER A 163 1.73 -0.25 -11.88
N GLY A 164 1.37 -0.64 -10.69
CA GLY A 164 2.02 -1.72 -9.96
C GLY A 164 2.33 -1.33 -8.52
N ILE A 165 3.00 -2.23 -7.82
CA ILE A 165 3.51 -1.98 -6.46
C ILE A 165 4.88 -1.32 -6.60
N PHE A 166 4.91 0.01 -6.58
CA PHE A 166 6.10 0.79 -6.94
C PHE A 166 6.94 1.24 -5.75
N ARG A 167 6.49 1.00 -4.53
CA ARG A 167 7.23 1.23 -3.29
C ARG A 167 7.39 -0.06 -2.49
N ASP A 168 8.24 0.00 -1.48
CA ASP A 168 8.49 -1.13 -0.57
C ASP A 168 7.19 -1.69 0.01
N VAL A 169 7.16 -3.01 0.16
CA VAL A 169 6.15 -3.74 0.91
C VAL A 169 6.77 -4.19 2.22
N ASN A 170 6.25 -3.71 3.33
CA ASN A 170 6.79 -4.01 4.66
C ASN A 170 5.71 -4.52 5.62
N LEU A 171 6.05 -5.53 6.39
CA LEU A 171 5.35 -5.86 7.63
C LEU A 171 5.96 -5.04 8.76
N VAL A 172 5.12 -4.37 9.53
CA VAL A 172 5.52 -3.55 10.67
C VAL A 172 4.96 -4.18 11.94
N PHE A 173 5.85 -4.57 12.85
CA PHE A 173 5.49 -5.16 14.14
C PHE A 173 5.32 -4.02 15.15
N ILE A 174 4.08 -3.76 15.53
CA ILE A 174 3.68 -2.62 16.35
C ILE A 174 3.42 -3.09 17.79
N PRO A 175 4.21 -2.66 18.79
CA PRO A 175 3.96 -2.99 20.17
C PRO A 175 2.54 -2.61 20.63
N LYS A 176 2.01 -3.28 21.63
CA LYS A 176 0.67 -2.97 22.17
C LYS A 176 0.56 -1.53 22.68
N THR A 177 1.65 -0.99 23.20
CA THR A 177 1.77 0.43 23.57
C THR A 177 2.85 1.08 22.71
N TYR A 178 2.52 2.14 21.99
CA TYR A 178 3.43 2.80 21.07
C TYR A 178 3.07 4.27 20.84
N VAL A 179 4.05 5.05 20.43
CA VAL A 179 3.84 6.42 19.94
C VAL A 179 3.23 6.33 18.53
N ARG A 180 2.00 6.82 18.39
CA ARG A 180 1.28 6.80 17.11
C ARG A 180 1.66 7.96 16.22
N ASP A 181 1.86 9.13 16.85
CA ASP A 181 2.11 10.36 16.12
C ASP A 181 2.92 11.33 16.98
N ILE A 182 3.76 12.11 16.33
CA ILE A 182 4.54 13.19 16.95
C ILE A 182 4.40 14.41 16.05
N TYR A 183 3.87 15.49 16.63
CA TYR A 183 3.81 16.78 15.97
C TYR A 183 4.73 17.78 16.70
N ALA A 184 5.85 18.09 16.06
CA ALA A 184 6.84 19.02 16.57
C ALA A 184 6.77 20.34 15.80
N ARG A 185 6.69 21.46 16.53
CA ARG A 185 6.69 22.81 15.96
C ARG A 185 7.57 23.75 16.75
N ALA A 186 8.21 24.68 16.07
CA ALA A 186 8.95 25.76 16.70
C ALA A 186 8.07 27.02 16.77
N GLU A 187 8.03 27.64 17.94
CA GLU A 187 7.45 28.96 18.15
C GLU A 187 8.57 29.97 18.45
N PHE A 188 8.46 31.15 17.87
CA PHE A 188 9.40 32.23 18.05
C PHE A 188 8.66 33.44 18.63
N GLY A 189 9.32 34.22 19.47
CA GLY A 189 8.84 35.54 19.88
C GLY A 189 8.88 36.53 18.71
N ASP A 190 8.28 37.71 18.88
CA ASP A 190 8.16 38.74 17.84
C ASP A 190 9.52 39.20 17.28
N ASP A 191 10.58 39.06 18.06
CA ASP A 191 11.96 39.44 17.71
C ASP A 191 12.81 38.22 17.30
N LEU A 192 12.17 37.06 17.03
CA LEU A 192 12.82 35.78 16.78
C LEU A 192 13.72 35.27 17.92
N SER A 193 13.68 35.97 19.08
CA SER A 193 14.38 35.52 20.28
C SER A 193 13.59 34.45 21.02
N LYS A 194 14.27 33.69 21.87
CA LYS A 194 13.66 32.68 22.76
C LYS A 194 12.79 31.63 22.02
N PRO A 195 13.36 30.88 21.07
CA PRO A 195 12.64 29.84 20.41
C PRO A 195 12.14 28.77 21.43
N LYS A 196 10.91 28.30 21.23
CA LYS A 196 10.33 27.18 21.99
C LYS A 196 10.06 26.04 21.04
N LEU A 197 10.45 24.84 21.43
CA LEU A 197 10.01 23.61 20.76
C LEU A 197 8.79 23.07 21.49
N LEU A 198 7.67 23.00 20.80
CA LEU A 198 6.45 22.36 21.26
C LEU A 198 6.34 21.00 20.59
N VAL A 199 6.10 19.96 21.38
CA VAL A 199 5.95 18.60 20.88
C VAL A 199 4.66 18.01 21.44
N ASP A 200 3.71 17.75 20.54
CA ASP A 200 2.52 16.97 20.83
C ASP A 200 2.80 15.51 20.49
N CYS A 201 2.59 14.59 21.43
CA CYS A 201 2.85 13.17 21.25
C CYS A 201 1.58 12.37 21.51
N ALA A 202 1.09 11.65 20.50
CA ALA A 202 -0.05 10.77 20.60
C ALA A 202 0.41 9.34 20.91
N VAL A 203 0.10 8.83 22.10
CA VAL A 203 0.38 7.45 22.50
C VAL A 203 -0.87 6.60 22.37
N ARG A 204 -0.76 5.43 21.72
CA ARG A 204 -1.82 4.41 21.70
C ARG A 204 -1.46 3.23 22.59
N ASN A 205 -2.45 2.79 23.34
CA ASN A 205 -2.36 1.55 24.12
C ASN A 205 -3.51 0.62 23.71
N LYS A 206 -3.18 -0.54 23.16
CA LYS A 206 -4.13 -1.60 22.79
C LYS A 206 -4.28 -2.67 23.89
N ASN A 207 -3.64 -2.49 25.06
CA ASN A 207 -3.83 -3.36 26.21
C ASN A 207 -5.20 -3.12 26.84
N THR A 208 -5.75 -4.13 27.49
CA THR A 208 -7.01 -4.03 28.24
C THR A 208 -6.83 -3.34 29.59
N SER A 209 -5.60 -3.17 30.07
CA SER A 209 -5.24 -2.51 31.33
C SER A 209 -4.59 -1.15 31.06
N PHE A 210 -4.78 -0.23 32.01
CA PHE A 210 -4.11 1.09 31.97
C PHE A 210 -2.59 0.90 32.11
N THR A 211 -1.83 1.61 31.27
CA THR A 211 -0.36 1.57 31.30
C THR A 211 0.16 2.99 31.44
N ASN A 212 1.01 3.23 32.43
CA ASN A 212 1.74 4.49 32.53
C ASN A 212 2.81 4.55 31.43
N ALA A 213 2.85 5.64 30.68
CA ALA A 213 3.87 5.89 29.69
C ALA A 213 4.63 7.18 30.03
N THR A 214 5.95 7.11 29.99
CA THR A 214 6.82 8.28 30.12
C THR A 214 7.48 8.52 28.78
N VAL A 215 7.38 9.75 28.26
CA VAL A 215 8.12 10.20 27.07
C VAL A 215 9.42 10.84 27.58
N VAL A 216 10.56 10.31 27.15
CA VAL A 216 11.89 10.78 27.53
C VAL A 216 12.55 11.45 26.33
#